data_26108f5f283a7c4dd07ecb8d58fa02f0
#
_entry.id   26108f5f283a7c4dd07ecb8d58fa02f0
#
_cell.length_a   1.000
_cell.length_b   1.000
_cell.length_c   1.000
_cell.angle_alpha   90.00
_cell.angle_beta   90.00
_cell.angle_gamma   90.00
#
_symmetry.space_group_name_H-M   'P 1'
#
loop_
_entity.id
_entity.type
_entity.pdbx_description
1 polymer ?
#
loop_
_entity_poly.entity_id
_entity_poly.type
_entity_poly.pdbx_seq_one_letter_code
_entity_poly.pdbx_strand_id
1 'polypeptide(L)'
;VKTVKRKIPFQDPTESLDLGNSGTGARLLVGFLSGLGINATITGDKSLSSRPMKRIVEPLTKMGFELNSNNHRLPIEIIQSNGSSFFEYNSPISSAQVKSSILLAALTGSIETIITEPIGSRDHTERMLKYFGADIHSEIKNNKNIIHFSPSDLSIQDKNYYVVGDFSSAAFLIVAALIAEDSEIMIRDVGINPTRAALINVLKEMGGHIELTEAKKVSNEEVCNILVKHSQLKGTDIGGEIIPSLIDEIPILSIAASFADGKSTISDIGELRVKESDRLNAISQGLNAIGIKNLMDKTSITIEGKTGYIDQIDNIESFDDHRIAMSFLIAGLRSKRGITINNCENIITSYPNFVSDMNQLGFGIDEVKH
;
A
#
# COMPACT_ATOMS: atom_id res chain seq x y z
N VAL A 1 -16.93 27.61 26.35
CA VAL A 1 -16.65 26.81 25.12
C VAL A 1 -17.97 26.72 24.37
N LYS A 2 -18.15 27.48 23.28
CA LYS A 2 -19.30 27.30 22.37
C LYS A 2 -19.02 26.12 21.50
N THR A 3 -19.59 24.96 21.79
CA THR A 3 -19.70 23.84 20.85
C THR A 3 -20.60 24.30 19.70
N VAL A 4 -20.00 24.63 18.58
CA VAL A 4 -20.74 24.76 17.33
C VAL A 4 -21.12 23.34 16.93
N LYS A 5 -22.38 22.94 17.18
CA LYS A 5 -22.94 21.72 16.56
C LYS A 5 -22.90 21.93 15.04
N ARG A 6 -21.86 21.44 14.37
CA ARG A 6 -21.89 21.30 12.92
C ARG A 6 -23.04 20.35 12.59
N LYS A 7 -23.95 20.78 11.73
CA LYS A 7 -24.85 19.83 11.08
C LYS A 7 -23.95 18.88 10.29
N ILE A 8 -23.80 17.66 10.77
CA ILE A 8 -23.08 16.62 10.03
C ILE A 8 -23.97 16.32 8.82
N PRO A 9 -23.50 16.52 7.60
CA PRO A 9 -24.32 16.31 6.38
C PRO A 9 -24.53 14.81 6.06
N PHE A 10 -24.05 13.93 6.92
CA PHE A 10 -24.14 12.49 6.76
C PHE A 10 -25.40 11.95 7.42
N GLN A 11 -26.05 11.03 6.74
CA GLN A 11 -27.24 10.31 7.20
C GLN A 11 -26.99 8.82 7.09
N ASP A 12 -27.79 8.04 7.83
CA ASP A 12 -27.78 6.58 7.69
C ASP A 12 -28.09 6.22 6.23
N PRO A 13 -27.25 5.42 5.56
CA PRO A 13 -27.50 5.00 4.21
C PRO A 13 -28.70 4.06 4.16
N THR A 14 -29.51 4.15 3.10
CA THR A 14 -30.67 3.28 2.87
C THR A 14 -30.28 1.90 2.33
N GLU A 15 -29.07 1.78 1.79
CA GLU A 15 -28.52 0.54 1.24
C GLU A 15 -27.13 0.25 1.84
N SER A 16 -26.67 -0.98 1.70
CA SER A 16 -25.30 -1.33 2.10
C SER A 16 -24.27 -0.59 1.24
N LEU A 17 -23.18 -0.19 1.87
CA LEU A 17 -22.06 0.47 1.22
C LEU A 17 -21.11 -0.61 0.68
N ASP A 18 -21.16 -0.83 -0.63
CA ASP A 18 -20.28 -1.79 -1.29
C ASP A 18 -18.93 -1.14 -1.63
N LEU A 19 -17.88 -1.68 -1.07
CA LEU A 19 -16.50 -1.22 -1.25
C LEU A 19 -15.73 -2.01 -2.32
N GLY A 20 -16.39 -2.89 -3.07
CA GLY A 20 -15.76 -3.73 -4.08
C GLY A 20 -14.58 -4.49 -3.49
N ASN A 21 -13.38 -4.32 -4.03
CA ASN A 21 -12.14 -4.93 -3.53
C ASN A 21 -11.32 -4.02 -2.59
N SER A 22 -11.83 -2.84 -2.22
CA SER A 22 -11.06 -1.86 -1.45
C SER A 22 -10.95 -2.20 0.04
N GLY A 23 -9.93 -2.98 0.41
CA GLY A 23 -9.66 -3.30 1.81
C GLY A 23 -9.31 -2.10 2.67
N THR A 24 -8.61 -1.10 2.13
CA THR A 24 -8.30 0.15 2.82
C THR A 24 -9.58 0.97 3.00
N GLY A 25 -10.36 1.16 1.94
CA GLY A 25 -11.63 1.89 2.01
C GLY A 25 -12.55 1.33 3.08
N ALA A 26 -12.76 0.00 3.07
CA ALA A 26 -13.62 -0.66 4.05
C ALA A 26 -13.14 -0.44 5.49
N ARG A 27 -11.84 -0.65 5.76
CA ARG A 27 -11.31 -0.51 7.12
C ARG A 27 -11.36 0.92 7.65
N LEU A 28 -11.02 1.90 6.83
CA LEU A 28 -11.04 3.31 7.22
C LEU A 28 -12.47 3.81 7.40
N LEU A 29 -13.38 3.41 6.50
CA LEU A 29 -14.76 3.85 6.54
C LEU A 29 -15.51 3.28 7.76
N VAL A 30 -15.24 2.04 8.17
CA VAL A 30 -15.79 1.49 9.43
C VAL A 30 -15.44 2.39 10.61
N GLY A 31 -14.17 2.78 10.77
CA GLY A 31 -13.77 3.70 11.84
C GLY A 31 -14.44 5.07 11.74
N PHE A 32 -14.42 5.66 10.54
CA PHE A 32 -15.00 6.98 10.30
C PHE A 32 -16.51 7.04 10.62
N LEU A 33 -17.28 6.06 10.14
CA LEU A 33 -18.74 6.00 10.37
C LEU A 33 -19.09 5.66 11.80
N SER A 34 -18.31 4.79 12.46
CA SER A 34 -18.49 4.49 13.88
C SER A 34 -18.41 5.76 14.74
N GLY A 35 -17.37 6.57 14.52
CA GLY A 35 -17.22 7.81 15.25
C GLY A 35 -18.29 8.86 14.96
N LEU A 36 -18.86 8.86 13.73
CA LEU A 36 -20.02 9.72 13.39
C LEU A 36 -21.32 9.26 14.05
N GLY A 37 -21.39 8.03 14.57
CA GLY A 37 -22.62 7.45 15.11
C GLY A 37 -23.67 7.16 14.02
N ILE A 38 -23.23 6.68 12.86
CA ILE A 38 -24.08 6.36 11.70
C ILE A 38 -24.30 4.85 11.64
N ASN A 39 -25.58 4.44 11.51
CA ASN A 39 -25.89 3.05 11.21
C ASN A 39 -25.59 2.77 9.74
N ALA A 40 -24.73 1.77 9.47
CA ALA A 40 -24.39 1.38 8.11
C ALA A 40 -23.96 -0.07 8.03
N THR A 41 -24.16 -0.67 6.87
CA THR A 41 -23.63 -2.01 6.55
C THR A 41 -22.56 -1.85 5.48
N ILE A 42 -21.34 -2.31 5.78
CA ILE A 42 -20.21 -2.33 4.86
C ILE A 42 -20.13 -3.71 4.22
N THR A 43 -20.12 -3.76 2.89
CA THR A 43 -19.97 -4.96 2.07
C THR A 43 -18.77 -4.84 1.13
N GLY A 44 -18.51 -5.89 0.38
CA GLY A 44 -17.49 -5.91 -0.65
C GLY A 44 -17.55 -7.19 -1.48
N ASP A 45 -16.71 -7.30 -2.47
CA ASP A 45 -16.63 -8.48 -3.33
C ASP A 45 -16.20 -9.75 -2.57
N LYS A 46 -16.18 -10.88 -3.27
CA LYS A 46 -15.80 -12.17 -2.70
C LYS A 46 -14.38 -12.15 -2.10
N SER A 47 -13.43 -11.48 -2.76
CA SER A 47 -12.05 -11.38 -2.29
C SER A 47 -11.98 -10.56 -1.00
N LEU A 48 -12.56 -9.36 -0.98
CA LEU A 48 -12.57 -8.51 0.21
C LEU A 48 -13.32 -9.15 1.38
N SER A 49 -14.45 -9.82 1.11
CA SER A 49 -15.25 -10.52 2.13
C SER A 49 -14.51 -11.71 2.75
N SER A 50 -13.51 -12.27 2.07
CA SER A 50 -12.67 -13.34 2.61
C SER A 50 -11.60 -12.83 3.58
N ARG A 51 -11.26 -11.53 3.53
CA ARG A 51 -10.16 -10.95 4.32
C ARG A 51 -10.57 -10.73 5.78
N PRO A 52 -9.65 -10.96 6.75
CA PRO A 52 -9.94 -10.74 8.16
C PRO A 52 -10.09 -9.24 8.47
N MET A 53 -11.16 -8.89 9.18
CA MET A 53 -11.43 -7.54 9.70
C MET A 53 -11.24 -7.44 11.21
N LYS A 54 -10.85 -8.54 11.86
CA LYS A 54 -10.65 -8.63 13.31
C LYS A 54 -9.76 -7.49 13.83
N ARG A 55 -8.68 -7.17 13.10
CA ARG A 55 -7.69 -6.15 13.48
C ARG A 55 -8.25 -4.73 13.61
N ILE A 56 -9.44 -4.44 13.04
CA ILE A 56 -10.12 -3.15 13.20
C ILE A 56 -11.39 -3.29 14.08
N VAL A 57 -12.12 -4.39 13.98
CA VAL A 57 -13.33 -4.60 14.78
C VAL A 57 -12.99 -4.61 16.28
N GLU A 58 -11.96 -5.35 16.70
CA GLU A 58 -11.59 -5.44 18.11
C GLU A 58 -11.21 -4.09 18.74
N PRO A 59 -10.29 -3.28 18.16
CA PRO A 59 -9.98 -1.97 18.77
C PRO A 59 -11.15 -1.02 18.74
N LEU A 60 -11.97 -0.97 17.71
CA LEU A 60 -13.15 -0.11 17.65
C LEU A 60 -14.20 -0.53 18.68
N THR A 61 -14.43 -1.82 18.89
CA THR A 61 -15.30 -2.32 19.96
C THR A 61 -14.76 -1.95 21.34
N LYS A 62 -13.44 -2.07 21.56
CA LYS A 62 -12.81 -1.60 22.81
C LYS A 62 -12.92 -0.07 23.01
N MET A 63 -12.99 0.67 21.92
CA MET A 63 -13.20 2.12 21.91
C MET A 63 -14.65 2.51 22.27
N GLY A 64 -15.56 1.51 22.38
CA GLY A 64 -16.94 1.68 22.80
C GLY A 64 -17.96 1.62 21.66
N PHE A 65 -17.53 1.34 20.43
CA PHE A 65 -18.43 1.24 19.30
C PHE A 65 -19.05 -0.16 19.16
N GLU A 66 -20.29 -0.23 18.72
CA GLU A 66 -21.03 -1.47 18.50
C GLU A 66 -20.94 -1.89 17.03
N LEU A 67 -20.29 -3.03 16.79
CA LEU A 67 -20.03 -3.58 15.47
C LEU A 67 -20.44 -5.05 15.43
N ASN A 68 -21.34 -5.40 14.50
CA ASN A 68 -21.71 -6.78 14.23
C ASN A 68 -20.99 -7.30 12.98
N SER A 69 -20.43 -8.49 13.07
CA SER A 69 -19.80 -9.16 11.92
C SER A 69 -19.77 -10.66 12.11
N ASN A 70 -19.88 -11.41 11.03
CA ASN A 70 -19.73 -12.86 11.09
C ASN A 70 -18.24 -13.24 11.03
N ASN A 71 -17.72 -13.85 12.12
CA ASN A 71 -16.30 -14.24 12.23
C ASN A 71 -15.30 -13.12 11.88
N HIS A 72 -15.61 -11.88 12.26
CA HIS A 72 -14.80 -10.69 11.94
C HIS A 72 -14.48 -10.57 10.44
N ARG A 73 -15.47 -10.75 9.58
CA ARG A 73 -15.40 -10.56 8.13
C ARG A 73 -16.56 -9.68 7.67
N LEU A 74 -16.52 -9.24 6.42
CA LEU A 74 -17.66 -8.56 5.82
C LEU A 74 -18.83 -9.56 5.60
N PRO A 75 -20.08 -9.08 5.70
CA PRO A 75 -20.46 -7.70 6.01
C PRO A 75 -20.17 -7.31 7.46
N ILE A 76 -19.90 -6.01 7.68
CA ILE A 76 -19.84 -5.40 9.00
C ILE A 76 -21.01 -4.44 9.13
N GLU A 77 -21.83 -4.65 10.16
CA GLU A 77 -22.89 -3.73 10.55
C GLU A 77 -22.36 -2.80 11.63
N ILE A 78 -22.45 -1.52 11.38
CA ILE A 78 -22.12 -0.44 12.33
C ILE A 78 -23.46 -0.01 12.97
N ILE A 79 -23.52 -0.10 14.28
CA ILE A 79 -24.71 0.31 15.03
C ILE A 79 -24.38 1.62 15.73
N GLN A 80 -25.32 2.56 15.65
CA GLN A 80 -25.19 3.85 16.30
C GLN A 80 -24.88 3.66 17.79
N SER A 81 -23.70 4.11 18.21
CA SER A 81 -23.22 4.00 19.58
C SER A 81 -22.30 5.18 19.88
N ASN A 82 -22.07 5.43 21.15
CA ASN A 82 -21.14 6.48 21.59
C ASN A 82 -19.84 5.82 22.02
N GLY A 83 -18.73 6.29 21.45
CA GLY A 83 -17.40 5.90 21.90
C GLY A 83 -17.09 6.42 23.31
N SER A 84 -16.01 5.93 23.89
CA SER A 84 -15.45 6.43 25.15
C SER A 84 -14.96 7.88 24.99
N SER A 85 -14.76 8.61 26.09
CA SER A 85 -14.14 9.95 26.03
C SER A 85 -12.63 9.92 25.86
N PHE A 86 -12.01 8.78 26.22
CA PHE A 86 -10.56 8.53 26.13
C PHE A 86 -10.32 7.08 25.69
N PHE A 87 -9.34 6.89 24.82
CA PHE A 87 -8.96 5.55 24.34
C PHE A 87 -7.44 5.39 24.25
N GLU A 88 -6.92 4.34 24.83
CA GLU A 88 -5.52 3.95 24.72
C GLU A 88 -5.43 2.56 24.05
N TYR A 89 -4.61 2.46 23.02
CA TYR A 89 -4.44 1.22 22.26
C TYR A 89 -2.98 0.86 22.03
N ASN A 90 -2.58 -0.31 22.53
CA ASN A 90 -1.28 -0.89 22.26
C ASN A 90 -1.43 -1.88 21.10
N SER A 91 -1.04 -1.48 19.90
CA SER A 91 -1.11 -2.33 18.71
C SER A 91 -0.03 -3.40 18.74
N PRO A 92 -0.36 -4.68 18.58
CA PRO A 92 0.62 -5.75 18.52
C PRO A 92 1.41 -5.77 17.21
N ILE A 93 0.95 -5.05 16.20
CA ILE A 93 1.54 -5.01 14.86
C ILE A 93 1.62 -3.59 14.34
N SER A 94 2.58 -3.33 13.46
CA SER A 94 2.66 -2.09 12.69
C SER A 94 1.65 -2.14 11.53
N SER A 95 0.57 -1.37 11.63
CA SER A 95 -0.49 -1.35 10.60
C SER A 95 -1.11 0.02 10.43
N ALA A 96 -0.80 0.68 9.32
CA ALA A 96 -1.38 1.98 8.99
C ALA A 96 -2.91 1.94 8.92
N GLN A 97 -3.51 0.84 8.43
CA GLN A 97 -4.97 0.72 8.31
C GLN A 97 -5.65 0.65 9.67
N VAL A 98 -5.06 -0.07 10.63
CA VAL A 98 -5.59 -0.14 12.01
C VAL A 98 -5.51 1.23 12.67
N LYS A 99 -4.32 1.84 12.64
CA LYS A 99 -4.07 3.18 13.16
C LYS A 99 -5.02 4.21 12.55
N SER A 100 -5.12 4.24 11.22
CA SER A 100 -5.98 5.19 10.51
C SER A 100 -7.46 5.00 10.85
N SER A 101 -7.93 3.76 10.97
CA SER A 101 -9.31 3.47 11.36
C SER A 101 -9.61 4.01 12.76
N ILE A 102 -8.71 3.82 13.73
CA ILE A 102 -8.84 4.33 15.09
C ILE A 102 -8.80 5.87 15.10
N LEU A 103 -7.84 6.48 14.39
CA LEU A 103 -7.71 7.94 14.31
C LEU A 103 -8.94 8.61 13.67
N LEU A 104 -9.52 8.01 12.63
CA LEU A 104 -10.73 8.51 12.00
C LEU A 104 -11.95 8.36 12.92
N ALA A 105 -12.04 7.27 13.66
CA ALA A 105 -13.08 7.10 14.69
C ALA A 105 -12.91 8.12 15.83
N ALA A 106 -11.68 8.36 16.27
CA ALA A 106 -11.35 9.36 17.28
C ALA A 106 -11.70 10.78 16.82
N LEU A 107 -11.36 11.12 15.58
CA LEU A 107 -11.65 12.41 14.97
C LEU A 107 -13.15 12.69 14.92
N THR A 108 -13.93 11.74 14.40
CA THR A 108 -15.37 11.92 14.19
C THR A 108 -16.19 11.75 15.46
N GLY A 109 -15.71 10.93 16.40
CA GLY A 109 -16.31 10.72 17.73
C GLY A 109 -15.83 11.71 18.79
N SER A 110 -14.88 12.60 18.47
CA SER A 110 -14.26 13.54 19.44
C SER A 110 -13.66 12.82 20.65
N ILE A 111 -12.85 11.79 20.42
CA ILE A 111 -12.26 10.92 21.44
C ILE A 111 -10.76 11.20 21.56
N GLU A 112 -10.31 11.58 22.75
CA GLU A 112 -8.88 11.67 23.04
C GLU A 112 -8.23 10.29 22.94
N THR A 113 -7.15 10.16 22.16
CA THR A 113 -6.64 8.84 21.80
C THR A 113 -5.12 8.79 21.84
N ILE A 114 -4.59 7.72 22.43
CA ILE A 114 -3.16 7.37 22.39
C ILE A 114 -3.01 6.01 21.72
N ILE A 115 -2.19 5.96 20.65
CA ILE A 115 -1.88 4.71 19.98
C ILE A 115 -0.39 4.43 20.11
N THR A 116 -0.05 3.26 20.62
CA THR A 116 1.34 2.77 20.65
C THR A 116 1.46 1.59 19.67
N GLU A 117 2.39 1.66 18.74
CA GLU A 117 2.63 0.61 17.75
C GLU A 117 4.13 0.35 17.55
N PRO A 118 4.56 -0.81 17.00
CA PRO A 118 5.91 -0.99 16.50
C PRO A 118 6.23 0.03 15.40
N ILE A 119 7.51 0.44 15.29
CA ILE A 119 7.92 1.38 14.23
C ILE A 119 7.68 0.75 12.84
N GLY A 120 7.42 1.59 11.84
CA GLY A 120 7.38 1.23 10.42
C GLY A 120 6.02 1.31 9.75
N SER A 121 4.93 1.69 10.45
CA SER A 121 3.66 1.93 9.75
C SER A 121 3.65 3.28 9.04
N ARG A 122 2.92 3.36 7.93
CA ARG A 122 2.74 4.61 7.14
C ARG A 122 2.02 5.67 7.96
N ASP A 123 2.44 6.93 7.84
CA ASP A 123 1.97 8.07 8.63
C ASP A 123 1.14 9.09 7.82
N HIS A 124 0.62 8.70 6.66
CA HIS A 124 -0.16 9.59 5.79
C HIS A 124 -1.38 10.19 6.49
N THR A 125 -2.07 9.41 7.35
CA THR A 125 -3.25 9.89 8.09
C THR A 125 -2.86 10.98 9.07
N GLU A 126 -1.79 10.79 9.82
CA GLU A 126 -1.27 11.79 10.77
C GLU A 126 -0.85 13.07 10.05
N ARG A 127 -0.15 12.94 8.91
CA ARG A 127 0.27 14.08 8.08
C ARG A 127 -0.93 14.85 7.55
N MET A 128 -1.95 14.15 7.04
CA MET A 128 -3.17 14.76 6.52
C MET A 128 -3.97 15.44 7.62
N LEU A 129 -4.19 14.77 8.75
CA LEU A 129 -4.91 15.36 9.88
C LEU A 129 -4.19 16.61 10.40
N LYS A 130 -2.86 16.55 10.55
CA LYS A 130 -2.05 17.71 10.94
C LYS A 130 -2.13 18.85 9.93
N TYR A 131 -2.16 18.55 8.62
CA TYR A 131 -2.34 19.55 7.58
C TYR A 131 -3.66 20.31 7.74
N PHE A 132 -4.74 19.61 8.11
CA PHE A 132 -6.05 20.22 8.37
C PHE A 132 -6.18 20.83 9.77
N GLY A 133 -5.12 20.83 10.57
CA GLY A 133 -5.08 21.51 11.87
C GLY A 133 -5.53 20.66 13.04
N ALA A 134 -5.60 19.34 12.89
CA ALA A 134 -5.80 18.44 14.02
C ALA A 134 -4.65 18.55 15.02
N ASP A 135 -4.95 18.45 16.29
CA ASP A 135 -3.96 18.31 17.34
C ASP A 135 -3.50 16.85 17.41
N ILE A 136 -2.50 16.55 16.60
CA ILE A 136 -1.91 15.23 16.48
C ILE A 136 -0.39 15.33 16.44
N HIS A 137 0.28 14.52 17.24
CA HIS A 137 1.73 14.40 17.23
C HIS A 137 2.16 12.96 17.51
N SER A 138 3.35 12.61 17.08
CA SER A 138 3.95 11.30 17.32
C SER A 138 5.36 11.44 17.84
N GLU A 139 5.75 10.52 18.72
CA GLU A 139 7.09 10.39 19.26
C GLU A 139 7.57 8.93 19.19
N ILE A 140 8.88 8.75 19.05
CA ILE A 140 9.51 7.43 19.13
C ILE A 140 10.10 7.24 20.51
N LYS A 141 9.63 6.22 21.23
CA LYS A 141 10.12 5.87 22.56
C LYS A 141 10.23 4.35 22.71
N ASN A 142 11.36 3.87 23.22
CA ASN A 142 11.60 2.43 23.42
C ASN A 142 11.33 1.58 22.15
N ASN A 143 11.78 2.05 21.00
CA ASN A 143 11.57 1.41 19.69
C ASN A 143 10.09 1.21 19.32
N LYS A 144 9.22 2.10 19.81
CA LYS A 144 7.79 2.16 19.47
C LYS A 144 7.42 3.56 19.02
N ASN A 145 6.47 3.65 18.12
CA ASN A 145 5.82 4.89 17.73
C ASN A 145 4.61 5.12 18.61
N ILE A 146 4.55 6.27 19.30
CA ILE A 146 3.45 6.66 20.16
C ILE A 146 2.78 7.86 19.52
N ILE A 147 1.51 7.72 19.14
CA ILE A 147 0.71 8.73 18.48
C ILE A 147 -0.31 9.27 19.49
N HIS A 148 -0.31 10.56 19.69
CA HIS A 148 -1.27 11.30 20.51
C HIS A 148 -2.21 12.08 19.61
N PHE A 149 -3.49 11.92 19.82
CA PHE A 149 -4.55 12.68 19.16
C PHE A 149 -5.47 13.31 20.21
N SER A 150 -5.65 14.63 20.15
CA SER A 150 -6.62 15.37 20.96
C SER A 150 -7.71 15.94 20.07
N PRO A 151 -8.99 15.81 20.45
CA PRO A 151 -10.09 16.39 19.69
C PRO A 151 -9.91 17.89 19.50
N SER A 152 -9.95 18.35 18.28
CA SER A 152 -9.78 19.74 17.89
C SER A 152 -10.64 20.09 16.69
N ASP A 153 -10.96 21.36 16.52
CA ASP A 153 -11.65 21.82 15.31
C ASP A 153 -10.70 21.78 14.12
N LEU A 154 -11.09 21.07 13.05
CA LEU A 154 -10.34 21.07 11.81
C LEU A 154 -10.51 22.40 11.06
N SER A 155 -9.40 22.95 10.58
CA SER A 155 -9.39 24.10 9.68
C SER A 155 -9.42 23.62 8.23
N ILE A 156 -10.60 23.19 7.76
CA ILE A 156 -10.78 22.69 6.37
C ILE A 156 -11.06 23.84 5.40
N GLN A 157 -11.65 24.95 5.91
CA GLN A 157 -12.00 26.10 5.07
C GLN A 157 -10.72 26.72 4.48
N ASP A 158 -10.75 27.00 3.20
CA ASP A 158 -9.67 27.65 2.43
C ASP A 158 -8.37 26.84 2.27
N LYS A 159 -8.37 25.53 2.55
CA LYS A 159 -7.22 24.65 2.28
C LYS A 159 -7.50 23.73 1.11
N ASN A 160 -6.64 23.82 0.09
CA ASN A 160 -6.57 22.84 -0.96
C ASN A 160 -5.63 21.72 -0.55
N TYR A 161 -6.11 20.47 -0.59
CA TYR A 161 -5.26 19.30 -0.42
C TYR A 161 -4.88 18.73 -1.79
N TYR A 162 -3.60 18.72 -2.06
CA TYR A 162 -3.05 18.15 -3.29
C TYR A 162 -2.61 16.70 -2.99
N VAL A 163 -3.24 15.75 -3.67
CA VAL A 163 -2.84 14.35 -3.63
C VAL A 163 -1.58 14.20 -4.47
N VAL A 164 -0.52 13.73 -3.83
CA VAL A 164 0.78 13.50 -4.47
C VAL A 164 0.75 12.25 -5.35
N GLY A 165 1.68 12.14 -6.30
CA GLY A 165 1.85 10.93 -7.11
C GLY A 165 2.09 9.69 -6.25
N ASP A 166 1.39 8.60 -6.55
CA ASP A 166 1.50 7.36 -5.77
C ASP A 166 2.85 6.68 -6.00
N PHE A 167 3.56 6.45 -4.90
CA PHE A 167 4.86 5.79 -4.93
C PHE A 167 4.79 4.35 -5.48
N SER A 168 3.75 3.61 -5.15
CA SER A 168 3.59 2.23 -5.65
C SER A 168 3.41 2.19 -7.16
N SER A 169 2.69 3.16 -7.74
CA SER A 169 2.56 3.30 -9.19
C SER A 169 3.90 3.67 -9.83
N ALA A 170 4.64 4.61 -9.22
CA ALA A 170 5.96 5.00 -9.68
C ALA A 170 6.99 3.86 -9.60
N ALA A 171 6.86 2.94 -8.65
CA ALA A 171 7.78 1.83 -8.44
C ALA A 171 7.91 0.93 -9.68
N PHE A 172 6.82 0.70 -10.42
CA PHE A 172 6.85 -0.06 -11.68
C PHE A 172 7.67 0.64 -12.75
N LEU A 173 7.51 1.97 -12.88
CA LEU A 173 8.29 2.79 -13.82
C LEU A 173 9.77 2.86 -13.43
N ILE A 174 10.05 2.98 -12.13
CA ILE A 174 11.43 2.99 -11.62
C ILE A 174 12.13 1.69 -12.00
N VAL A 175 11.55 0.54 -11.68
CA VAL A 175 12.17 -0.76 -12.01
C VAL A 175 12.23 -0.97 -13.51
N ALA A 176 11.18 -0.59 -14.27
CA ALA A 176 11.19 -0.66 -15.71
C ALA A 176 12.39 0.05 -16.32
N ALA A 177 12.65 1.30 -15.89
CA ALA A 177 13.77 2.07 -16.39
C ALA A 177 15.13 1.50 -15.95
N LEU A 178 15.22 0.92 -14.76
CA LEU A 178 16.48 0.30 -14.31
C LEU A 178 16.85 -0.94 -15.15
N ILE A 179 15.85 -1.74 -15.56
CA ILE A 179 16.11 -3.00 -16.27
C ILE A 179 16.08 -2.86 -17.80
N ALA A 180 15.41 -1.86 -18.36
CA ALA A 180 15.36 -1.63 -19.81
C ALA A 180 16.66 -0.99 -20.31
N GLU A 181 17.32 -1.61 -21.28
CA GLU A 181 18.54 -1.09 -21.87
C GLU A 181 18.33 0.28 -22.51
N ASP A 182 19.32 1.16 -22.38
CA ASP A 182 19.34 2.52 -22.93
C ASP A 182 18.17 3.43 -22.52
N SER A 183 17.49 3.11 -21.41
CA SER A 183 16.35 3.87 -20.91
C SER A 183 16.76 5.00 -19.96
N GLU A 184 16.04 6.11 -20.06
CA GLU A 184 16.06 7.22 -19.10
C GLU A 184 14.66 7.79 -18.98
N ILE A 185 14.13 7.89 -17.76
CA ILE A 185 12.82 8.50 -17.52
C ILE A 185 12.84 9.47 -16.35
N MET A 186 11.97 10.48 -16.44
CA MET A 186 11.67 11.41 -15.35
C MET A 186 10.23 11.20 -14.89
N ILE A 187 10.05 10.75 -13.65
CA ILE A 187 8.75 10.59 -13.02
C ILE A 187 8.51 11.79 -12.12
N ARG A 188 7.43 12.54 -12.37
CA ARG A 188 7.20 13.84 -11.71
C ARG A 188 6.27 13.73 -10.53
N ASP A 189 6.48 14.64 -9.56
CA ASP A 189 5.60 14.87 -8.39
C ASP A 189 5.26 13.61 -7.59
N VAL A 190 6.22 12.71 -7.42
CA VAL A 190 6.05 11.45 -6.68
C VAL A 190 6.17 11.72 -5.18
N GLY A 191 5.22 11.19 -4.41
CA GLY A 191 5.30 11.16 -2.95
C GLY A 191 6.43 10.24 -2.48
N ILE A 192 7.37 10.79 -1.72
CA ILE A 192 8.53 10.04 -1.19
C ILE A 192 8.51 9.96 0.34
N ASN A 193 7.33 9.75 0.90
CA ASN A 193 7.21 9.55 2.34
C ASN A 193 8.20 8.46 2.82
N PRO A 194 9.07 8.75 3.82
CA PRO A 194 10.08 7.79 4.29
C PRO A 194 9.51 6.44 4.76
N THR A 195 8.28 6.44 5.24
CA THR A 195 7.60 5.19 5.68
C THR A 195 7.07 4.36 4.51
N ARG A 196 7.28 4.80 3.25
CA ARG A 196 6.76 4.15 2.05
C ARG A 196 7.79 3.99 0.94
N ALA A 197 8.74 4.88 0.82
CA ALA A 197 9.65 4.98 -0.32
C ALA A 197 10.96 4.18 -0.14
N ALA A 198 10.97 3.17 0.72
CA ALA A 198 12.15 2.37 1.03
C ALA A 198 12.76 1.69 -0.21
N LEU A 199 11.95 1.37 -1.22
CA LEU A 199 12.39 0.78 -2.48
C LEU A 199 13.50 1.61 -3.17
N ILE A 200 13.47 2.94 -3.08
CA ILE A 200 14.50 3.81 -3.68
C ILE A 200 15.88 3.47 -3.11
N ASN A 201 15.97 3.36 -1.79
CA ASN A 201 17.24 3.08 -1.13
C ASN A 201 17.74 1.69 -1.47
N VAL A 202 16.87 0.69 -1.45
CA VAL A 202 17.20 -0.70 -1.83
C VAL A 202 17.72 -0.75 -3.27
N LEU A 203 17.02 -0.13 -4.22
CA LEU A 203 17.46 -0.14 -5.61
C LEU A 203 18.78 0.63 -5.82
N LYS A 204 19.04 1.70 -5.06
CA LYS A 204 20.34 2.38 -5.06
C LYS A 204 21.45 1.48 -4.51
N GLU A 205 21.21 0.75 -3.43
CA GLU A 205 22.14 -0.24 -2.88
C GLU A 205 22.43 -1.37 -3.87
N MET A 206 21.43 -1.77 -4.65
CA MET A 206 21.61 -2.68 -5.79
C MET A 206 22.40 -2.08 -6.96
N GLY A 207 22.79 -0.80 -6.91
CA GLY A 207 23.53 -0.11 -7.96
C GLY A 207 22.68 0.67 -8.96
N GLY A 208 21.38 0.85 -8.69
CA GLY A 208 20.45 1.60 -9.53
C GLY A 208 20.78 3.09 -9.58
N HIS A 209 20.82 3.66 -10.79
CA HIS A 209 20.99 5.09 -11.02
C HIS A 209 19.64 5.80 -10.85
N ILE A 210 19.41 6.31 -9.64
CA ILE A 210 18.19 7.02 -9.25
C ILE A 210 18.58 8.36 -8.62
N GLU A 211 18.12 9.45 -9.20
CA GLU A 211 18.32 10.82 -8.67
C GLU A 211 16.97 11.41 -8.25
N LEU A 212 16.95 12.04 -7.06
CA LEU A 212 15.79 12.76 -6.56
C LEU A 212 16.05 14.26 -6.77
N THR A 213 15.16 14.92 -7.49
CA THR A 213 15.28 16.34 -7.83
C THR A 213 14.02 17.10 -7.45
N GLU A 214 14.10 18.41 -7.33
CA GLU A 214 12.99 19.31 -7.03
C GLU A 214 12.18 18.89 -5.79
N ALA A 215 12.89 18.47 -4.73
CA ALA A 215 12.25 18.08 -3.48
C ALA A 215 11.47 19.25 -2.87
N LYS A 216 10.20 19.02 -2.55
CA LYS A 216 9.29 20.00 -1.95
C LYS A 216 8.34 19.33 -0.97
N LYS A 217 7.65 20.14 -0.18
CA LYS A 217 6.58 19.66 0.71
C LYS A 217 5.23 20.15 0.20
N VAL A 218 4.31 19.21 -0.04
CA VAL A 218 2.96 19.48 -0.55
C VAL A 218 1.96 18.80 0.37
N SER A 219 1.01 19.55 0.92
CA SER A 219 -0.02 19.02 1.84
C SER A 219 0.56 18.15 2.99
N ASN A 220 1.70 18.55 3.54
CA ASN A 220 2.51 17.82 4.54
C ASN A 220 3.19 16.52 4.06
N GLU A 221 3.08 16.18 2.78
CA GLU A 221 3.83 15.06 2.19
C GLU A 221 5.11 15.55 1.50
N GLU A 222 6.15 14.74 1.56
CA GLU A 222 7.38 14.94 0.83
C GLU A 222 7.22 14.48 -0.61
N VAL A 223 7.58 15.33 -1.56
CA VAL A 223 7.39 15.11 -3.00
C VAL A 223 8.67 15.47 -3.74
N CYS A 224 9.02 14.69 -4.74
CA CYS A 224 10.10 15.01 -5.65
C CYS A 224 9.86 14.51 -7.08
N ASN A 225 10.70 14.92 -7.99
CA ASN A 225 10.86 14.28 -9.28
C ASN A 225 11.93 13.19 -9.16
N ILE A 226 11.72 12.05 -9.81
CA ILE A 226 12.64 10.90 -9.78
C ILE A 226 13.17 10.67 -11.19
N LEU A 227 14.46 10.93 -11.40
CA LEU A 227 15.18 10.58 -12.62
C LEU A 227 15.75 9.17 -12.45
N VAL A 228 15.47 8.29 -13.39
CA VAL A 228 15.95 6.91 -13.38
C VAL A 228 16.58 6.57 -14.72
N LYS A 229 17.75 5.91 -14.69
CA LYS A 229 18.47 5.45 -15.88
C LYS A 229 18.76 3.97 -15.79
N HIS A 230 18.84 3.30 -16.93
CA HIS A 230 19.29 1.91 -17.01
C HIS A 230 20.53 1.67 -16.14
N SER A 231 20.53 0.54 -15.43
CA SER A 231 21.62 0.17 -14.54
C SER A 231 21.83 -1.35 -14.49
N GLN A 232 23.08 -1.75 -14.36
CA GLN A 232 23.40 -3.14 -14.03
C GLN A 232 23.23 -3.35 -12.52
N LEU A 233 22.11 -3.94 -12.14
CA LEU A 233 21.80 -4.19 -10.74
C LEU A 233 22.63 -5.36 -10.20
N LYS A 234 22.90 -5.35 -8.88
CA LYS A 234 23.56 -6.43 -8.14
C LYS A 234 22.61 -7.02 -7.11
N GLY A 235 22.76 -8.34 -6.88
CA GLY A 235 22.01 -9.02 -5.85
C GLY A 235 22.30 -8.44 -4.46
N THR A 236 21.28 -8.48 -3.58
CA THR A 236 21.38 -7.95 -2.21
C THR A 236 20.47 -8.72 -1.25
N ASP A 237 20.80 -8.67 0.03
CA ASP A 237 19.98 -9.26 1.09
C ASP A 237 19.16 -8.17 1.78
N ILE A 238 17.85 -8.39 1.88
CA ILE A 238 16.86 -7.42 2.38
C ILE A 238 16.01 -8.11 3.44
N GLY A 239 15.81 -7.44 4.59
CA GLY A 239 15.00 -7.98 5.68
C GLY A 239 14.91 -7.03 6.87
N GLY A 240 14.21 -7.44 7.92
CA GLY A 240 14.11 -6.70 9.17
C GLY A 240 13.22 -5.47 9.10
N GLU A 241 13.63 -4.39 9.76
CA GLU A 241 12.82 -3.20 10.00
C GLU A 241 12.40 -2.42 8.73
N ILE A 242 13.05 -2.65 7.58
CA ILE A 242 12.70 -2.00 6.32
C ILE A 242 11.45 -2.60 5.68
N ILE A 243 11.12 -3.86 5.97
CA ILE A 243 10.07 -4.62 5.28
C ILE A 243 8.68 -3.96 5.35
N PRO A 244 8.21 -3.42 6.50
CA PRO A 244 6.91 -2.75 6.54
C PRO A 244 6.76 -1.60 5.54
N SER A 245 7.83 -0.85 5.26
CA SER A 245 7.86 0.27 4.30
C SER A 245 8.10 -0.18 2.85
N LEU A 246 8.36 -1.47 2.64
CA LEU A 246 8.68 -2.08 1.35
C LEU A 246 7.68 -3.15 0.92
N ILE A 247 6.84 -3.64 1.84
CA ILE A 247 6.04 -4.85 1.68
C ILE A 247 5.18 -4.90 0.42
N ASP A 248 4.61 -3.76 0.02
CA ASP A 248 3.75 -3.68 -1.15
C ASP A 248 4.54 -3.60 -2.46
N GLU A 249 5.81 -3.26 -2.41
CA GLU A 249 6.73 -3.16 -3.55
C GLU A 249 7.59 -4.43 -3.74
N ILE A 250 7.47 -5.45 -2.86
CA ILE A 250 8.19 -6.73 -3.00
C ILE A 250 7.95 -7.41 -4.36
N PRO A 251 6.73 -7.43 -4.93
CA PRO A 251 6.53 -8.02 -6.26
C PRO A 251 7.43 -7.38 -7.32
N ILE A 252 7.45 -6.06 -7.43
CA ILE A 252 8.27 -5.36 -8.42
C ILE A 252 9.77 -5.39 -8.07
N LEU A 253 10.13 -5.38 -6.80
CA LEU A 253 11.52 -5.59 -6.36
C LEU A 253 12.03 -6.98 -6.75
N SER A 254 11.17 -8.01 -6.70
CA SER A 254 11.52 -9.36 -7.14
C SER A 254 11.86 -9.41 -8.65
N ILE A 255 11.22 -8.54 -9.45
CA ILE A 255 11.59 -8.39 -10.87
C ILE A 255 12.95 -7.70 -11.01
N ALA A 256 13.22 -6.63 -10.24
CA ALA A 256 14.55 -6.01 -10.22
C ALA A 256 15.65 -7.03 -9.83
N ALA A 257 15.40 -7.83 -8.79
CA ALA A 257 16.30 -8.90 -8.34
C ALA A 257 16.50 -9.99 -9.41
N SER A 258 15.49 -10.26 -10.23
CA SER A 258 15.56 -11.26 -11.31
C SER A 258 16.55 -10.90 -12.41
N PHE A 259 16.83 -9.61 -12.60
CA PHE A 259 17.79 -9.11 -13.61
C PHE A 259 19.06 -8.53 -12.99
N ALA A 260 19.26 -8.73 -11.68
CA ALA A 260 20.49 -8.37 -11.00
C ALA A 260 21.59 -9.42 -11.21
N ASP A 261 22.84 -9.03 -11.10
CA ASP A 261 23.97 -9.95 -11.06
C ASP A 261 24.10 -10.55 -9.65
N GLY A 262 24.05 -11.88 -9.55
CA GLY A 262 24.16 -12.61 -8.29
C GLY A 262 22.80 -12.97 -7.67
N LYS A 263 22.82 -13.26 -6.37
CA LYS A 263 21.65 -13.68 -5.60
C LYS A 263 21.09 -12.53 -4.77
N SER A 264 19.77 -12.50 -4.65
CA SER A 264 19.07 -11.62 -3.71
C SER A 264 18.23 -12.45 -2.77
N THR A 265 18.27 -12.16 -1.47
CA THR A 265 17.41 -12.78 -0.46
C THR A 265 16.50 -11.72 0.16
N ILE A 266 15.19 -11.96 0.13
CA ILE A 266 14.20 -11.07 0.76
C ILE A 266 13.54 -11.85 1.89
N SER A 267 13.75 -11.40 3.12
CA SER A 267 13.31 -12.06 4.37
C SER A 267 12.21 -11.27 5.07
N ASP A 268 11.57 -11.88 6.06
CA ASP A 268 10.52 -11.29 6.90
C ASP A 268 9.25 -10.86 6.15
N ILE A 269 8.99 -11.46 4.99
CA ILE A 269 7.89 -11.13 4.08
C ILE A 269 6.66 -12.06 4.21
N GLY A 270 6.51 -12.74 5.34
CA GLY A 270 5.37 -13.65 5.58
C GLY A 270 3.98 -12.99 5.46
N GLU A 271 3.88 -11.68 5.69
CA GLU A 271 2.62 -10.93 5.51
C GLU A 271 2.11 -10.91 4.06
N LEU A 272 2.97 -11.15 3.07
CA LEU A 272 2.58 -11.26 1.67
C LEU A 272 1.57 -12.39 1.41
N ARG A 273 1.55 -13.42 2.25
CA ARG A 273 0.64 -14.58 2.09
C ARG A 273 -0.82 -14.28 2.39
N VAL A 274 -1.11 -13.15 3.04
CA VAL A 274 -2.46 -12.74 3.46
C VAL A 274 -2.90 -11.42 2.84
N LYS A 275 -2.28 -11.05 1.71
CA LYS A 275 -2.65 -9.87 0.92
C LYS A 275 -3.83 -10.19 -0.02
N GLU A 276 -3.91 -9.56 -1.17
CA GLU A 276 -4.94 -9.79 -2.20
C GLU A 276 -4.90 -11.22 -2.73
N SER A 277 -3.70 -11.78 -2.84
CA SER A 277 -3.38 -13.18 -3.10
C SER A 277 -2.32 -13.67 -2.11
N ASP A 278 -1.92 -14.94 -2.14
CA ASP A 278 -0.62 -15.35 -1.60
C ASP A 278 0.48 -14.85 -2.52
N ARG A 279 0.82 -13.54 -2.37
CA ARG A 279 1.81 -12.86 -3.22
C ARG A 279 3.16 -13.54 -3.23
N LEU A 280 3.59 -14.11 -2.11
CA LEU A 280 4.88 -14.80 -2.02
C LEU A 280 4.90 -16.03 -2.93
N ASN A 281 3.82 -16.80 -2.91
CA ASN A 281 3.64 -17.94 -3.80
C ASN A 281 3.50 -17.50 -5.27
N ALA A 282 2.73 -16.45 -5.54
CA ALA A 282 2.53 -15.90 -6.88
C ALA A 282 3.84 -15.40 -7.50
N ILE A 283 4.68 -14.70 -6.73
CA ILE A 283 6.03 -14.28 -7.15
C ILE A 283 6.86 -15.51 -7.53
N SER A 284 6.94 -16.52 -6.64
CA SER A 284 7.75 -17.73 -6.90
C SER A 284 7.31 -18.47 -8.15
N GLN A 285 5.99 -18.63 -8.36
CA GLN A 285 5.46 -19.28 -9.56
C GLN A 285 5.74 -18.48 -10.82
N GLY A 286 5.52 -17.17 -10.82
CA GLY A 286 5.79 -16.31 -11.96
C GLY A 286 7.27 -16.27 -12.34
N LEU A 287 8.17 -16.24 -11.34
CA LEU A 287 9.62 -16.33 -11.59
C LEU A 287 10.01 -17.65 -12.23
N ASN A 288 9.45 -18.77 -11.78
CA ASN A 288 9.68 -20.07 -12.40
C ASN A 288 9.17 -20.10 -13.85
N ALA A 289 7.99 -19.50 -14.12
CA ALA A 289 7.42 -19.42 -15.47
C ALA A 289 8.32 -18.67 -16.46
N ILE A 290 9.09 -17.69 -16.00
CA ILE A 290 10.08 -16.97 -16.82
C ILE A 290 11.50 -17.53 -16.72
N GLY A 291 11.67 -18.70 -16.13
CA GLY A 291 12.96 -19.40 -16.05
C GLY A 291 13.95 -18.78 -15.06
N ILE A 292 13.48 -18.00 -14.08
CA ILE A 292 14.29 -17.44 -12.98
C ILE A 292 14.26 -18.41 -11.81
N LYS A 293 15.42 -18.95 -11.45
CA LYS A 293 15.56 -19.84 -10.29
C LYS A 293 15.31 -19.11 -9.00
N ASN A 294 14.44 -19.66 -8.16
CA ASN A 294 14.18 -19.12 -6.85
C ASN A 294 13.92 -20.22 -5.84
N LEU A 295 14.17 -19.92 -4.59
CA LEU A 295 13.87 -20.77 -3.44
C LEU A 295 13.04 -19.99 -2.46
N MET A 296 11.82 -20.45 -2.20
CA MET A 296 10.86 -19.81 -1.28
C MET A 296 10.67 -20.67 -0.04
N ASP A 297 10.58 -20.03 1.12
CA ASP A 297 10.09 -20.64 2.35
C ASP A 297 8.81 -19.95 2.87
N LYS A 298 8.50 -20.06 4.17
CA LYS A 298 7.30 -19.47 4.76
C LYS A 298 7.32 -17.94 4.78
N THR A 299 8.50 -17.34 4.93
CA THR A 299 8.69 -15.92 5.21
C THR A 299 9.79 -15.28 4.38
N SER A 300 10.39 -16.00 3.43
CA SER A 300 11.46 -15.48 2.60
C SER A 300 11.44 -16.02 1.18
N ILE A 301 12.16 -15.35 0.29
CA ILE A 301 12.46 -15.81 -1.06
C ILE A 301 13.90 -15.44 -1.41
N THR A 302 14.65 -16.42 -1.96
CA THR A 302 15.96 -16.19 -2.56
C THR A 302 15.82 -16.31 -4.08
N ILE A 303 16.29 -15.31 -4.82
CA ILE A 303 16.19 -15.20 -6.27
C ILE A 303 17.60 -15.24 -6.85
N GLU A 304 17.86 -16.15 -7.78
CA GLU A 304 19.10 -16.17 -8.56
C GLU A 304 18.91 -15.29 -9.80
N GLY A 305 19.46 -14.09 -9.75
CA GLY A 305 19.34 -13.13 -10.85
C GLY A 305 20.03 -13.64 -12.12
N LYS A 306 19.47 -13.27 -13.26
CA LYS A 306 19.98 -13.58 -14.60
C LYS A 306 20.15 -12.30 -15.38
N THR A 307 21.41 -11.90 -15.61
CA THR A 307 21.71 -10.80 -16.53
C THR A 307 21.36 -11.23 -17.96
N GLY A 308 20.62 -10.41 -18.71
CA GLY A 308 20.24 -10.71 -20.09
C GLY A 308 18.73 -10.94 -20.26
N TYR A 309 18.37 -11.57 -21.37
CA TYR A 309 16.96 -11.73 -21.73
C TYR A 309 16.37 -13.04 -21.21
N ILE A 310 15.04 -13.03 -21.02
CA ILE A 310 14.22 -14.20 -20.71
C ILE A 310 14.11 -15.04 -21.98
N ASP A 311 14.42 -16.33 -21.88
CA ASP A 311 14.33 -17.30 -22.98
C ASP A 311 13.18 -18.29 -22.79
N GLN A 312 12.89 -18.68 -21.54
CA GLN A 312 11.77 -19.53 -21.15
C GLN A 312 10.55 -18.64 -20.88
N ILE A 313 9.40 -19.04 -21.42
CA ILE A 313 8.17 -18.28 -21.26
C ILE A 313 7.02 -19.29 -21.18
N ASP A 314 6.49 -19.45 -19.97
CA ASP A 314 5.20 -20.09 -19.74
C ASP A 314 4.16 -19.01 -19.41
N ASN A 315 2.87 -19.32 -19.47
CA ASN A 315 1.82 -18.40 -19.07
C ASN A 315 1.92 -18.09 -17.57
N ILE A 316 1.78 -16.82 -17.23
CA ILE A 316 1.86 -16.34 -15.86
C ILE A 316 0.46 -16.06 -15.35
N GLU A 317 0.14 -16.57 -14.17
CA GLU A 317 -1.10 -16.26 -13.47
C GLU A 317 -0.88 -15.09 -12.53
N SER A 318 -1.73 -14.06 -12.63
CA SER A 318 -1.71 -12.93 -11.71
C SER A 318 -2.41 -13.25 -10.39
N PHE A 319 -3.25 -14.27 -10.35
CA PHE A 319 -4.13 -14.60 -9.21
C PHE A 319 -5.06 -13.44 -8.83
N ASP A 320 -5.56 -12.72 -9.82
CA ASP A 320 -6.37 -11.50 -9.63
C ASP A 320 -5.65 -10.41 -8.80
N ASP A 321 -4.32 -10.44 -8.72
CA ASP A 321 -3.51 -9.46 -8.00
C ASP A 321 -2.84 -8.48 -8.96
N HIS A 322 -3.29 -7.23 -8.92
CA HIS A 322 -2.79 -6.17 -9.80
C HIS A 322 -1.29 -5.94 -9.68
N ARG A 323 -0.68 -6.14 -8.48
CA ARG A 323 0.77 -5.95 -8.29
C ARG A 323 1.57 -7.07 -8.93
N ILE A 324 1.08 -8.30 -8.87
CA ILE A 324 1.67 -9.43 -9.58
C ILE A 324 1.57 -9.20 -11.08
N ALA A 325 0.37 -8.87 -11.58
CA ALA A 325 0.16 -8.61 -13.01
C ALA A 325 1.11 -7.52 -13.54
N MET A 326 1.11 -6.32 -12.92
CA MET A 326 1.96 -5.21 -13.35
C MET A 326 3.46 -5.55 -13.24
N SER A 327 3.89 -6.24 -12.19
CA SER A 327 5.29 -6.61 -12.01
C SER A 327 5.79 -7.51 -13.14
N PHE A 328 5.03 -8.53 -13.49
CA PHE A 328 5.43 -9.44 -14.58
C PHE A 328 5.27 -8.80 -15.96
N LEU A 329 4.33 -7.86 -16.17
CA LEU A 329 4.31 -7.04 -17.39
C LEU A 329 5.62 -6.26 -17.57
N ILE A 330 6.17 -5.69 -16.50
CA ILE A 330 7.48 -5.04 -16.52
C ILE A 330 8.62 -6.03 -16.84
N ALA A 331 8.55 -7.26 -16.32
CA ALA A 331 9.54 -8.30 -16.67
C ALA A 331 9.57 -8.60 -18.17
N GLY A 332 8.45 -8.38 -18.88
CA GLY A 332 8.34 -8.54 -20.33
C GLY A 332 9.33 -7.70 -21.14
N LEU A 333 9.82 -6.57 -20.60
CA LEU A 333 10.86 -5.75 -21.24
C LEU A 333 12.18 -6.50 -21.47
N ARG A 334 12.42 -7.55 -20.69
CA ARG A 334 13.60 -8.41 -20.81
C ARG A 334 13.29 -9.72 -21.56
N SER A 335 12.18 -9.80 -22.30
CA SER A 335 11.81 -10.92 -23.14
C SER A 335 11.88 -10.57 -24.61
N LYS A 336 12.54 -11.41 -25.43
CA LYS A 336 12.57 -11.25 -26.89
C LYS A 336 11.27 -11.69 -27.56
N ARG A 337 10.44 -12.47 -26.88
CA ARG A 337 9.22 -13.09 -27.42
C ARG A 337 7.93 -12.52 -26.83
N GLY A 338 8.05 -11.55 -25.90
CA GLY A 338 6.94 -11.13 -25.06
C GLY A 338 6.64 -12.16 -23.97
N ILE A 339 5.71 -11.84 -23.08
CA ILE A 339 5.16 -12.74 -22.06
C ILE A 339 3.65 -12.54 -22.02
N THR A 340 2.92 -13.60 -21.64
CA THR A 340 1.47 -13.54 -21.48
C THR A 340 1.12 -13.68 -19.99
N ILE A 341 0.26 -12.79 -19.51
CA ILE A 341 -0.21 -12.80 -18.13
C ILE A 341 -1.73 -12.88 -18.14
N ASN A 342 -2.26 -13.83 -17.39
CA ASN A 342 -3.69 -14.06 -17.28
C ASN A 342 -4.29 -13.28 -16.11
N ASN A 343 -5.60 -13.00 -16.16
CA ASN A 343 -6.41 -12.40 -15.09
C ASN A 343 -5.90 -11.00 -14.67
N CYS A 344 -5.70 -10.11 -15.66
CA CYS A 344 -5.12 -8.77 -15.47
C CYS A 344 -6.15 -7.67 -15.22
N GLU A 345 -7.45 -7.96 -15.17
CA GLU A 345 -8.53 -6.99 -15.08
C GLU A 345 -8.42 -6.10 -13.83
N ASN A 346 -7.86 -6.64 -12.76
CA ASN A 346 -7.67 -5.90 -11.51
C ASN A 346 -6.61 -4.78 -11.57
N ILE A 347 -5.83 -4.68 -12.65
CA ILE A 347 -4.90 -3.54 -12.84
C ILE A 347 -5.67 -2.23 -12.79
N ILE A 348 -6.84 -2.14 -13.44
CA ILE A 348 -7.64 -0.92 -13.50
C ILE A 348 -8.12 -0.43 -12.13
N THR A 349 -8.20 -1.29 -11.13
CA THR A 349 -8.62 -0.93 -9.77
C THR A 349 -7.56 -0.13 -9.01
N SER A 350 -6.30 -0.25 -9.40
CA SER A 350 -5.15 0.38 -8.74
C SER A 350 -4.44 1.40 -9.62
N TYR A 351 -4.28 1.09 -10.92
CA TYR A 351 -3.63 1.96 -11.89
C TYR A 351 -4.41 1.92 -13.22
N PRO A 352 -5.53 2.68 -13.31
CA PRO A 352 -6.45 2.61 -14.47
C PRO A 352 -5.78 2.85 -15.83
N ASN A 353 -4.76 3.70 -15.87
CA ASN A 353 -4.04 4.06 -17.10
C ASN A 353 -2.76 3.25 -17.34
N PHE A 354 -2.48 2.21 -16.56
CA PHE A 354 -1.20 1.49 -16.61
C PHE A 354 -0.80 1.08 -18.04
N VAL A 355 -1.67 0.38 -18.74
CA VAL A 355 -1.39 -0.08 -20.11
C VAL A 355 -1.15 1.10 -21.06
N SER A 356 -2.00 2.13 -20.99
CA SER A 356 -1.86 3.34 -21.80
C SER A 356 -0.53 4.07 -21.54
N ASP A 357 -0.20 4.28 -20.26
CA ASP A 357 1.00 5.01 -19.87
C ASP A 357 2.26 4.24 -20.26
N MET A 358 2.27 2.90 -20.05
CA MET A 358 3.37 2.05 -20.47
C MET A 358 3.55 2.07 -22.00
N ASN A 359 2.46 1.98 -22.77
CA ASN A 359 2.53 2.01 -24.23
C ASN A 359 3.01 3.38 -24.78
N GLN A 360 2.67 4.48 -24.11
CA GLN A 360 3.24 5.80 -24.44
C GLN A 360 4.76 5.84 -24.23
N LEU A 361 5.28 5.03 -23.32
CA LEU A 361 6.72 4.87 -23.09
C LEU A 361 7.37 3.83 -23.99
N GLY A 362 6.62 3.17 -24.88
CA GLY A 362 7.12 2.23 -25.88
C GLY A 362 7.15 0.77 -25.44
N PHE A 363 6.36 0.36 -24.43
CA PHE A 363 6.38 -1.01 -23.90
C PHE A 363 5.74 -2.06 -24.83
N GLY A 364 4.72 -1.72 -25.62
CA GLY A 364 4.03 -2.65 -26.49
C GLY A 364 3.20 -3.70 -25.72
N ILE A 365 2.35 -3.24 -24.80
CA ILE A 365 1.41 -4.09 -24.06
C ILE A 365 0.09 -4.16 -24.84
N ASP A 366 -0.34 -5.38 -25.20
CA ASP A 366 -1.60 -5.65 -25.87
C ASP A 366 -2.56 -6.45 -24.99
N GLU A 367 -3.84 -6.09 -25.02
CA GLU A 367 -4.89 -6.88 -24.40
C GLU A 367 -5.36 -7.98 -25.37
N VAL A 368 -5.21 -9.23 -24.97
CA VAL A 368 -5.76 -10.38 -25.70
C VAL A 368 -7.10 -10.75 -25.08
N LYS A 369 -8.19 -10.48 -25.81
CA LYS A 369 -9.53 -10.94 -25.42
C LYS A 369 -9.74 -12.36 -25.94
N HIS A 370 -10.00 -13.28 -25.02
CA HIS A 370 -10.35 -14.67 -25.31
C HIS A 370 -11.86 -14.85 -25.48
#